data_b8429c042d2d042f678aa014471fc1f3
#
_entry.id   b8429c042d2d042f678aa014471fc1f3
#
_cell.length_a   1.000
_cell.length_b   1.000
_cell.length_c   1.000
_cell.angle_alpha   90.00
_cell.angle_beta   90.00
_cell.angle_gamma   90.00
#
_symmetry.space_group_name_H-M   'P 1'
#
loop_
_entity.id
_entity.type
_entity.pdbx_description
1 polymer ?
#
loop_
_entity_poly.entity_id
_entity_poly.type
_entity_poly.pdbx_seq_one_letter_code
_entity_poly.pdbx_strand_id
1 'polypeptide(L)'
;MTYLYYKTSSTTGTIKPNEKTIDQWKHLAEKKNWRITQLPNGFYQTECQNPDNEKEWHDVTRRETVEGAETAINGSVDHFSKKLESIKGPKVIKTFE
;
A
#
# COMPACT_ATOMS: atom_id res chain seq x y z
N MET A 1 -3.68 -32.59 1.17
CA MET A 1 -2.71 -32.28 1.13
C MET A 1 -2.20 -32.33 1.10
N THR A 2 -2.93 -32.52 1.21
CA THR A 2 -2.15 -32.24 1.23
C THR A 2 -1.83 -31.96 1.39
N TYR A 3 -2.38 -31.99 1.41
CA TYR A 3 -1.79 -31.53 1.53
C TYR A 3 -1.67 -31.15 1.79
N LEU A 4 -2.38 -30.78 1.60
CA LEU A 4 -1.77 -30.42 1.67
C LEU A 4 -1.65 -30.07 2.08
N TYR A 5 -2.30 -30.48 2.37
CA TYR A 5 -1.74 -30.14 2.59
C TYR A 5 -1.69 -29.72 3.09
N TYR A 6 -2.40 -29.08 3.26
CA TYR A 6 -1.82 -28.87 3.56
C TYR A 6 -1.91 -28.38 4.18
N LYS A 7 -2.47 -27.89 4.54
CA LYS A 7 -2.12 -27.60 4.88
C LYS A 7 -2.17 -27.11 5.33
N THR A 8 -2.51 -27.04 5.41
CA THR A 8 -2.01 -26.62 5.59
C THR A 8 -2.24 -26.02 5.92
N SER A 9 -2.49 -25.89 6.15
CA SER A 9 -2.14 -25.25 6.32
C SER A 9 -2.20 -24.71 6.54
N SER A 10 -2.29 -24.60 6.74
CA SER A 10 -1.88 -23.99 6.75
C SER A 10 -1.75 -23.57 6.77
N THR A 11 -1.71 -23.34 6.74
CA THR A 11 -1.25 -22.95 6.59
C THR A 11 -1.19 -22.47 6.31
N THR A 12 -1.34 -22.30 6.07
CA THR A 12 -1.11 -21.67 5.74
C THR A 12 -1.17 -20.80 5.84
N GLY A 13 -1.03 -21.36 5.57
CA GLY A 13 -1.20 -20.28 6.36
C GLY A 13 -0.98 -18.87 5.97
N THR A 14 -1.90 -18.18 6.19
CA THR A 14 -1.80 -16.76 5.94
C THR A 14 -1.45 -16.07 7.24
N ILE A 15 -0.21 -15.58 7.31
CA ILE A 15 0.19 -14.75 8.42
C ILE A 15 -0.44 -13.38 8.19
N LYS A 16 -1.35 -13.00 9.05
CA LYS A 16 -1.91 -11.67 9.01
C LYS A 16 -0.87 -10.66 9.50
N PRO A 17 -0.70 -9.52 8.83
CA PRO A 17 0.16 -8.47 9.35
C PRO A 17 -0.35 -8.00 10.72
N ASN A 18 0.54 -7.49 11.55
CA ASN A 18 0.13 -6.96 12.84
C ASN A 18 -0.64 -5.64 12.66
N GLU A 19 -1.26 -5.18 13.74
CA GLU A 19 -2.07 -3.95 13.70
C GLU A 19 -1.29 -2.75 13.21
N LYS A 20 -0.05 -2.63 13.64
CA LYS A 20 0.78 -1.49 13.25
C LYS A 20 1.02 -1.48 11.74
N THR A 21 1.27 -2.63 11.16
CA THR A 21 1.45 -2.75 9.71
C THR A 21 0.17 -2.39 8.96
N ILE A 22 -0.97 -2.87 9.47
CA ILE A 22 -2.26 -2.56 8.86
C ILE A 22 -2.55 -1.05 8.93
N ASP A 23 -2.27 -0.42 10.06
CA ASP A 23 -2.46 1.01 10.21
C ASP A 23 -1.55 1.79 9.25
N GLN A 24 -0.33 1.32 9.06
CA GLN A 24 0.60 1.92 8.13
C GLN A 24 0.07 1.82 6.69
N TRP A 25 -0.47 0.67 6.31
CA TRP A 25 -1.06 0.49 4.99
C TRP A 25 -2.27 1.40 4.78
N LYS A 26 -3.11 1.56 5.81
CA LYS A 26 -4.26 2.47 5.74
C LYS A 26 -3.80 3.90 5.52
N HIS A 27 -2.73 4.30 6.19
CA HIS A 27 -2.15 5.63 6.04
C HIS A 27 -1.63 5.84 4.61
N LEU A 28 -0.92 4.85 4.07
CA LEU A 28 -0.34 4.93 2.74
C LEU A 28 -1.37 4.79 1.62
N ALA A 29 -2.55 4.22 1.93
CA ALA A 29 -3.63 4.09 0.97
C ALA A 29 -4.43 5.38 0.79
N GLU A 30 -4.11 6.44 1.56
CA GLU A 30 -4.81 7.71 1.47
C GLU A 30 -3.92 8.75 0.76
N LYS A 31 -4.39 9.22 -0.37
CA LYS A 31 -3.61 10.14 -1.20
C LYS A 31 -3.25 11.44 -0.46
N LYS A 32 -4.08 11.86 0.49
CA LYS A 32 -3.83 13.08 1.28
C LYS A 32 -2.54 13.00 2.09
N ASN A 33 -2.03 11.79 2.33
CA ASN A 33 -0.78 11.58 3.08
C ASN A 33 0.44 11.56 2.18
N TRP A 34 0.28 11.93 0.92
CA TRP A 34 1.35 12.01 -0.06
C TRP A 34 1.47 13.44 -0.57
N ARG A 35 2.67 13.79 -1.02
CA ARG A 35 2.91 15.09 -1.65
C ARG A 35 4.02 14.98 -2.68
N ILE A 36 4.13 16.02 -3.50
CA ILE A 36 5.17 16.13 -4.52
C ILE A 36 6.01 17.34 -4.19
N THR A 37 7.33 17.15 -4.11
CA THR A 37 8.28 18.22 -3.85
C THR A 37 9.19 18.38 -5.07
N GLN A 38 9.32 19.60 -5.57
CA GLN A 38 10.27 19.85 -6.65
C GLN A 38 11.65 20.04 -6.06
N LEU A 39 12.62 19.27 -6.57
CA LEU A 39 13.99 19.34 -6.10
C LEU A 39 14.76 20.42 -6.88
N PRO A 40 15.88 20.92 -6.31
CA PRO A 40 16.68 21.94 -7.01
C PRO A 40 17.15 21.53 -8.40
N ASN A 41 17.32 20.23 -8.66
CA ASN A 41 17.72 19.74 -9.98
C ASN A 41 16.58 19.65 -10.99
N GLY A 42 15.36 20.07 -10.59
CA GLY A 42 14.21 20.07 -11.48
C GLY A 42 13.36 18.82 -11.44
N PHE A 43 13.82 17.79 -10.73
CA PHE A 43 13.04 16.57 -10.58
C PHE A 43 11.93 16.75 -9.56
N TYR A 44 10.90 15.90 -9.65
CA TYR A 44 9.77 15.91 -8.74
C TYR A 44 9.82 14.65 -7.88
N GLN A 45 9.89 14.85 -6.58
CA GLN A 45 10.01 13.76 -5.62
C GLN A 45 8.66 13.49 -4.98
N THR A 46 8.21 12.22 -5.00
CA THR A 46 7.03 11.83 -4.26
C THR A 46 7.43 11.52 -2.83
N GLU A 47 6.62 11.97 -1.89
CA GLU A 47 6.89 11.80 -0.48
C GLU A 47 5.64 11.37 0.24
N CYS A 48 5.78 10.49 1.23
CA CYS A 48 4.67 10.10 2.08
C CYS A 48 4.94 10.56 3.51
N GLN A 49 3.87 10.95 4.19
CA GLN A 49 3.95 11.40 5.56
C GLN A 49 4.19 10.21 6.49
N ASN A 50 5.04 10.40 7.51
CA ASN A 50 5.25 9.39 8.53
C ASN A 50 3.97 9.27 9.36
N PRO A 51 3.39 8.05 9.51
CA PRO A 51 2.16 7.91 10.29
C PRO A 51 2.33 8.25 11.78
N ASP A 52 3.53 8.16 12.29
CA ASP A 52 3.80 8.45 13.70
C ASP A 52 4.24 9.89 13.95
N ASN A 53 4.60 10.64 12.89
CA ASN A 53 5.07 12.00 13.01
C ASN A 53 4.68 12.79 11.76
N GLU A 54 3.62 13.56 11.85
CA GLU A 54 3.08 14.28 10.70
C GLU A 54 4.00 15.35 10.14
N LYS A 55 5.06 15.69 10.86
CA LYS A 55 6.05 16.67 10.38
C LYS A 55 7.16 16.00 9.56
N GLU A 56 7.23 14.70 9.59
CA GLU A 56 8.28 13.95 8.90
C GLU A 56 7.73 13.35 7.60
N TRP A 57 8.48 13.54 6.50
CA TRP A 57 8.09 13.04 5.18
C TRP A 57 9.23 12.21 4.63
N HIS A 58 8.89 11.06 4.07
CA HIS A 58 9.85 10.12 3.51
C HIS A 58 9.76 10.15 1.99
N ASP A 59 10.91 10.25 1.33
CA ASP A 59 10.95 10.18 -0.13
C ASP A 59 10.74 8.75 -0.62
N VAL A 60 10.01 8.61 -1.72
CA VAL A 60 9.66 7.31 -2.25
C VAL A 60 10.20 7.15 -3.67
N THR A 61 9.86 8.07 -4.57
CA THR A 61 10.33 8.02 -5.96
C THR A 61 10.66 9.40 -6.47
N ARG A 62 11.37 9.46 -7.60
CA ARG A 62 11.65 10.71 -8.32
C ARG A 62 11.22 10.55 -9.76
N ARG A 63 10.61 11.59 -10.29
CA ARG A 63 10.13 11.62 -11.67
C ARG A 63 10.50 12.96 -12.30
N GLU A 64 10.51 12.98 -13.64
CA GLU A 64 10.89 14.18 -14.38
C GLU A 64 9.75 15.18 -14.54
N THR A 65 8.50 14.73 -14.31
CA THR A 65 7.32 15.57 -14.48
C THR A 65 6.39 15.42 -13.30
N VAL A 66 5.54 16.45 -13.09
CA VAL A 66 4.50 16.40 -12.05
C VAL A 66 3.53 15.27 -12.35
N GLU A 67 3.16 15.11 -13.63
CA GLU A 67 2.23 14.06 -14.04
C GLU A 67 2.79 12.68 -13.72
N GLY A 68 4.08 12.47 -13.99
CA GLY A 68 4.73 11.20 -13.67
C GLY A 68 4.78 10.95 -12.17
N ALA A 69 5.03 12.01 -11.37
CA ALA A 69 5.03 11.90 -9.93
C ALA A 69 3.63 11.56 -9.40
N GLU A 70 2.61 12.21 -9.93
CA GLU A 70 1.24 11.92 -9.51
C GLU A 70 0.82 10.51 -9.88
N THR A 71 1.21 10.04 -11.06
CA THR A 71 0.96 8.66 -11.48
C THR A 71 1.61 7.68 -10.50
N ALA A 72 2.83 7.96 -10.06
CA ALA A 72 3.53 7.11 -9.09
C ALA A 72 2.77 7.09 -7.75
N ILE A 73 2.27 8.23 -7.29
CA ILE A 73 1.49 8.29 -6.04
C ILE A 73 0.20 7.49 -6.20
N ASN A 74 -0.51 7.67 -7.31
CA ASN A 74 -1.76 6.94 -7.56
C ASN A 74 -1.51 5.43 -7.56
N GLY A 75 -0.40 4.99 -8.16
CA GLY A 75 -0.01 3.58 -8.16
C GLY A 75 0.25 3.06 -6.76
N SER A 76 0.93 3.85 -5.92
CA SER A 76 1.23 3.46 -4.54
C SER A 76 -0.07 3.38 -3.72
N VAL A 77 -0.94 4.37 -3.84
CA VAL A 77 -2.22 4.38 -3.13
C VAL A 77 -3.04 3.16 -3.51
N ASP A 78 -3.12 2.86 -4.80
CA ASP A 78 -3.85 1.69 -5.29
C ASP A 78 -3.25 0.40 -4.77
N HIS A 79 -1.92 0.30 -4.75
CA HIS A 79 -1.22 -0.87 -4.25
C HIS A 79 -1.58 -1.16 -2.79
N PHE A 80 -1.54 -0.14 -1.93
CA PHE A 80 -1.85 -0.33 -0.52
C PHE A 80 -3.34 -0.59 -0.29
N SER A 81 -4.20 0.03 -1.11
CA SER A 81 -5.64 -0.26 -1.05
C SER A 81 -5.92 -1.73 -1.36
N LYS A 82 -5.25 -2.27 -2.37
CA LYS A 82 -5.41 -3.68 -2.74
C LYS A 82 -4.85 -4.61 -1.67
N LYS A 83 -3.74 -4.21 -1.03
CA LYS A 83 -3.20 -4.98 0.08
C LYS A 83 -4.20 -5.08 1.23
N LEU A 84 -4.86 -3.97 1.55
CA LEU A 84 -5.87 -3.96 2.61
C LEU A 84 -7.06 -4.85 2.25
N GLU A 85 -7.46 -4.86 0.98
CA GLU A 85 -8.53 -5.74 0.53
C GLU A 85 -8.15 -7.21 0.70
N SER A 86 -6.91 -7.55 0.37
CA SER A 86 -6.47 -8.93 0.39
C SER A 86 -6.46 -9.52 1.80
N ILE A 87 -6.23 -8.71 2.83
CA ILE A 87 -6.20 -9.23 4.20
C ILE A 87 -7.60 -9.43 4.79
N LYS A 88 -8.64 -8.95 4.11
CA LYS A 88 -10.02 -9.20 4.53
C LYS A 88 -10.46 -10.62 4.18
N GLY A 89 -9.66 -11.34 3.41
CA GLY A 89 -9.96 -12.70 3.01
C GLY A 89 -10.89 -12.76 1.80
N PRO A 90 -11.28 -13.96 1.40
CA PRO A 90 -12.14 -14.12 0.24
C PRO A 90 -13.53 -13.56 0.50
N LYS A 91 -14.15 -13.04 -0.54
CA LYS A 91 -15.53 -12.59 -0.43
C LYS A 91 -16.35 -13.19 -1.56
N VAL A 92 -17.58 -13.57 -1.21
CA VAL A 92 -18.49 -14.14 -2.18
C VAL A 92 -19.01 -13.02 -3.08
N ILE A 93 -18.74 -13.15 -4.36
CA ILE A 93 -19.20 -12.17 -5.35
C ILE A 93 -20.58 -12.57 -5.88
N LYS A 94 -20.80 -13.86 -6.04
CA LYS A 94 -22.05 -14.34 -6.61
C LYS A 94 -22.32 -15.77 -6.16
N THR A 95 -23.59 -16.05 -5.85
CA THR A 95 -24.02 -17.38 -5.47
C THR A 95 -25.04 -17.90 -6.49
N PHE A 96 -24.93 -19.16 -6.85
CA PHE A 96 -25.85 -19.81 -7.80
C PHE A 96 -26.57 -20.95 -7.10
N GLU A 97 -27.83 -21.11 -7.40
CA GLU A 97 -28.63 -22.22 -6.86
C GLU A 97 -28.73 -23.36 -7.85
#